data_2b4ef3d91fca65fc43957f3b54b20556
#
_entry.id   2b4ef3d91fca65fc43957f3b54b20556
#
_cell.length_a   1.000
_cell.length_b   1.000
_cell.length_c   1.000
_cell.angle_alpha   90.00
_cell.angle_beta   90.00
_cell.angle_gamma   90.00
#
_symmetry.space_group_name_H-M   'P 1'
#
loop_
_entity.id
_entity.type
_entity.pdbx_description
1 polymer ?
#
loop_
_entity_poly.entity_id
_entity_poly.type
_entity_poly.pdbx_seq_one_letter_code
_entity_poly.pdbx_strand_id
1 'polypeptide(L)'
;MEADRVVGWVAAGGVSDRCVYQGVVEVSVYVDPVAAGRGIGSRLLAALIISTESAGIWTVQAGIFPGNAASLALHQKAGFRVVGVRERLGRHLDGWRDVVLLERRSPRI
;
A
#
# COMPACT_ATOMS: atom_id res chain seq x y z
N MET A 1 -4.26 18.70 2.74
CA MET A 1 -4.46 18.87 4.19
C MET A 1 -5.65 19.75 4.46
N GLU A 2 -6.28 19.57 5.58
CA GLU A 2 -7.37 20.41 6.04
C GLU A 2 -6.90 21.17 7.29
N ALA A 3 -7.01 22.50 7.29
CA ALA A 3 -6.79 23.36 8.46
C ALA A 3 -5.57 22.96 9.31
N ASP A 4 -4.39 22.94 8.76
CA ASP A 4 -3.14 22.58 9.45
C ASP A 4 -3.08 21.15 10.00
N ARG A 5 -4.02 20.30 9.60
CA ARG A 5 -4.09 18.93 10.06
C ARG A 5 -3.71 17.95 8.95
N VAL A 6 -2.87 16.99 9.29
CA VAL A 6 -2.58 15.88 8.39
C VAL A 6 -3.72 14.88 8.45
N VAL A 7 -4.45 14.70 7.35
CA VAL A 7 -5.60 13.80 7.27
C VAL A 7 -5.26 12.45 6.66
N GLY A 8 -4.07 12.31 6.09
CA GLY A 8 -3.59 11.05 5.56
C GLY A 8 -2.17 11.16 5.04
N TRP A 9 -1.53 10.01 4.83
CA TRP A 9 -0.21 9.94 4.25
C TRP A 9 0.00 8.62 3.51
N VAL A 10 0.97 8.61 2.62
CA VAL A 10 1.44 7.43 1.93
C VAL A 10 2.97 7.43 1.98
N ALA A 11 3.55 6.26 2.17
CA ALA A 11 4.99 6.08 2.17
C ALA A 11 5.37 4.81 1.43
N ALA A 12 6.56 4.78 0.88
CA ALA A 12 7.09 3.61 0.20
C ALA A 12 8.54 3.39 0.61
N GLY A 13 8.92 2.13 0.77
CA GLY A 13 10.29 1.73 1.09
C GLY A 13 10.75 0.55 0.26
N GLY A 14 12.04 0.43 0.03
CA GLY A 14 12.61 -0.69 -0.69
C GLY A 14 12.44 -2.01 0.07
N VAL A 15 12.25 -3.10 -0.66
CA VAL A 15 12.06 -4.43 -0.07
C VAL A 15 13.36 -5.21 0.04
N SER A 16 14.42 -4.78 -0.67
CA SER A 16 15.69 -5.48 -0.69
C SER A 16 16.81 -4.57 -1.17
N ASP A 17 18.03 -4.79 -0.65
CA ASP A 17 19.24 -4.09 -1.09
C ASP A 17 19.83 -4.67 -2.38
N ARG A 18 19.29 -5.79 -2.87
CA ARG A 18 19.78 -6.40 -4.10
C ARG A 18 19.40 -5.58 -5.31
N CYS A 19 20.35 -5.38 -6.23
CA CYS A 19 20.13 -4.60 -7.47
C CYS A 19 18.96 -5.12 -8.30
N VAL A 20 18.74 -6.43 -8.35
CA VAL A 20 17.65 -7.03 -9.12
C VAL A 20 16.27 -6.66 -8.60
N TYR A 21 16.17 -6.17 -7.36
CA TYR A 21 14.92 -5.76 -6.72
C TYR A 21 14.85 -4.25 -6.44
N GLN A 22 15.74 -3.46 -7.00
CA GLN A 22 15.74 -2.01 -6.75
C GLN A 22 14.48 -1.30 -7.25
N GLY A 23 13.76 -1.91 -8.17
CA GLY A 23 12.48 -1.39 -8.69
C GLY A 23 11.26 -1.95 -7.96
N VAL A 24 11.43 -2.55 -6.78
CA VAL A 24 10.35 -3.10 -5.97
C VAL A 24 10.26 -2.34 -4.65
N VAL A 25 9.08 -1.81 -4.34
CA VAL A 25 8.85 -1.10 -3.09
C VAL A 25 7.58 -1.61 -2.40
N GLU A 26 7.53 -1.45 -1.08
CA GLU A 26 6.33 -1.71 -0.30
C GLU A 26 5.69 -0.38 0.08
N VAL A 27 4.38 -0.29 -0.09
CA VAL A 27 3.60 0.92 0.20
C VAL A 27 2.83 0.75 1.50
N SER A 28 2.71 1.85 2.24
CA SER A 28 1.81 1.98 3.38
C SER A 28 0.96 3.22 3.19
N VAL A 29 -0.36 3.10 3.39
CA VAL A 29 -1.31 4.20 3.26
C VAL A 29 -2.06 4.36 4.56
N TYR A 30 -2.13 5.59 5.03
CA TYR A 30 -2.91 5.94 6.21
C TYR A 30 -3.86 7.09 5.89
N VAL A 31 -5.12 6.97 6.33
CA VAL A 31 -6.10 8.05 6.28
C VAL A 31 -6.70 8.21 7.68
N ASP A 32 -6.71 9.44 8.18
CA ASP A 32 -7.33 9.75 9.47
C ASP A 32 -8.81 9.31 9.44
N PRO A 33 -9.30 8.55 10.42
CA PRO A 33 -10.69 8.09 10.44
C PRO A 33 -11.71 9.22 10.32
N VAL A 34 -11.41 10.41 10.83
CA VAL A 34 -12.29 11.58 10.72
C VAL A 34 -12.43 12.05 9.27
N ALA A 35 -11.43 11.79 8.44
CA ALA A 35 -11.43 12.16 7.02
C ALA A 35 -11.78 10.99 6.10
N ALA A 36 -12.10 9.82 6.65
CA ALA A 36 -12.44 8.64 5.86
C ALA A 36 -13.68 8.89 4.99
N GLY A 37 -13.72 8.27 3.83
CA GLY A 37 -14.83 8.41 2.88
C GLY A 37 -14.73 9.60 1.93
N ARG A 38 -13.66 10.40 2.01
CA ARG A 38 -13.45 11.57 1.15
C ARG A 38 -12.58 11.30 -0.08
N GLY A 39 -12.24 10.04 -0.34
CA GLY A 39 -11.38 9.68 -1.45
C GLY A 39 -9.90 10.03 -1.24
N ILE A 40 -9.49 10.36 -0.03
CA ILE A 40 -8.10 10.76 0.28
C ILE A 40 -7.14 9.61 0.02
N GLY A 41 -7.47 8.40 0.48
CA GLY A 41 -6.65 7.22 0.26
C GLY A 41 -6.44 6.92 -1.23
N SER A 42 -7.50 7.03 -2.03
CA SER A 42 -7.43 6.83 -3.49
C SER A 42 -6.52 7.86 -4.15
N ARG A 43 -6.60 9.12 -3.73
CA ARG A 43 -5.75 10.19 -4.28
C ARG A 43 -4.30 10.02 -3.88
N LEU A 44 -4.03 9.65 -2.63
CA LEU A 44 -2.67 9.39 -2.15
C LEU A 44 -2.04 8.22 -2.90
N LEU A 45 -2.77 7.13 -3.06
CA LEU A 45 -2.28 5.94 -3.74
C LEU A 45 -2.05 6.21 -5.23
N ALA A 46 -2.95 6.94 -5.88
CA ALA A 46 -2.79 7.33 -7.28
C ALA A 46 -1.54 8.20 -7.48
N ALA A 47 -1.30 9.16 -6.60
CA ALA A 47 -0.11 10.01 -6.64
C ALA A 47 1.16 9.19 -6.41
N LEU A 48 1.14 8.23 -5.51
CA LEU A 48 2.28 7.34 -5.27
C LEU A 48 2.60 6.52 -6.52
N ILE A 49 1.59 5.96 -7.17
CA ILE A 49 1.78 5.15 -8.38
C ILE A 49 2.46 5.97 -9.48
N ILE A 50 2.00 7.20 -9.71
CA ILE A 50 2.62 8.10 -10.68
C ILE A 50 4.07 8.39 -10.31
N SER A 51 4.31 8.70 -9.05
CA SER A 51 5.66 9.01 -8.55
C SER A 51 6.60 7.82 -8.68
N THR A 52 6.16 6.62 -8.32
CA THR A 52 6.99 5.42 -8.41
C THR A 52 7.29 5.04 -9.86
N GLU A 53 6.33 5.15 -10.75
CA GLU A 53 6.57 4.90 -12.19
C GLU A 53 7.57 5.90 -12.76
N SER A 54 7.47 7.17 -12.38
CA SER A 54 8.45 8.20 -12.80
C SER A 54 9.86 7.90 -12.29
N ALA A 55 9.98 7.24 -11.14
CA ALA A 55 11.26 6.85 -10.56
C ALA A 55 11.79 5.51 -11.08
N GLY A 56 11.11 4.87 -12.01
CA GLY A 56 11.51 3.58 -12.58
C GLY A 56 11.17 2.38 -11.72
N ILE A 57 10.28 2.53 -10.75
CA ILE A 57 9.80 1.43 -9.90
C ILE A 57 8.79 0.59 -10.68
N TRP A 58 9.09 -0.71 -10.84
CA TRP A 58 8.23 -1.58 -11.66
C TRP A 58 7.19 -2.36 -10.87
N THR A 59 7.40 -2.57 -9.57
CA THR A 59 6.44 -3.29 -8.73
C THR A 59 6.25 -2.60 -7.39
N VAL A 60 4.99 -2.40 -7.01
CA VAL A 60 4.59 -1.88 -5.70
C VAL A 60 3.80 -2.98 -5.00
N GLN A 61 4.20 -3.33 -3.78
CA GLN A 61 3.49 -4.32 -2.99
C GLN A 61 2.89 -3.70 -1.73
N ALA A 62 1.88 -4.33 -1.17
CA ALA A 62 1.23 -3.90 0.05
C ALA A 62 0.85 -5.12 0.90
N GLY A 63 1.05 -5.01 2.21
CA GLY A 63 0.58 -5.99 3.17
C GLY A 63 -0.60 -5.41 3.93
N ILE A 64 -1.73 -6.10 3.91
CA ILE A 64 -2.98 -5.60 4.48
C ILE A 64 -3.62 -6.70 5.34
N PHE A 65 -4.09 -6.35 6.53
CA PHE A 65 -4.81 -7.32 7.37
C PHE A 65 -6.13 -7.73 6.71
N PRO A 66 -6.49 -9.02 6.74
CA PRO A 66 -7.71 -9.51 6.10
C PRO A 66 -8.99 -8.80 6.56
N GLY A 67 -9.03 -8.34 7.81
CA GLY A 67 -10.17 -7.63 8.36
C GLY A 67 -10.31 -6.18 7.87
N ASN A 68 -9.30 -5.66 7.19
CA ASN A 68 -9.31 -4.29 6.68
C ASN A 68 -9.90 -4.24 5.27
N ALA A 69 -11.21 -4.47 5.16
CA ALA A 69 -11.91 -4.53 3.88
C ALA A 69 -11.79 -3.23 3.08
N ALA A 70 -11.80 -2.08 3.77
CA ALA A 70 -11.69 -0.78 3.11
C ALA A 70 -10.34 -0.62 2.40
N SER A 71 -9.25 -1.01 3.05
CA SER A 71 -7.91 -0.94 2.47
C SER A 71 -7.74 -1.94 1.32
N LEU A 72 -8.26 -3.15 1.47
CA LEU A 72 -8.24 -4.14 0.39
C LEU A 72 -8.96 -3.61 -0.85
N ALA A 73 -10.16 -3.06 -0.68
CA ALA A 73 -10.94 -2.49 -1.78
C ALA A 73 -10.22 -1.30 -2.44
N LEU A 74 -9.62 -0.44 -1.62
CA LEU A 74 -8.85 0.71 -2.09
C LEU A 74 -7.71 0.30 -3.02
N HIS A 75 -6.91 -0.68 -2.59
CA HIS A 75 -5.76 -1.15 -3.36
C HIS A 75 -6.20 -1.90 -4.62
N GLN A 76 -7.23 -2.75 -4.53
CA GLN A 76 -7.75 -3.44 -5.71
C GLN A 76 -8.29 -2.48 -6.76
N LYS A 77 -8.98 -1.43 -6.33
CA LYS A 77 -9.48 -0.38 -7.23
C LYS A 77 -8.35 0.38 -7.91
N ALA A 78 -7.20 0.51 -7.25
CA ALA A 78 -6.00 1.17 -7.80
C ALA A 78 -5.20 0.25 -8.72
N GLY A 79 -5.64 -0.98 -8.95
CA GLY A 79 -4.98 -1.92 -9.86
C GLY A 79 -4.08 -2.96 -9.19
N PHE A 80 -4.10 -3.05 -7.86
CA PHE A 80 -3.39 -4.11 -7.15
C PHE A 80 -4.16 -5.42 -7.27
N ARG A 81 -3.43 -6.52 -7.38
CA ARG A 81 -4.01 -7.86 -7.34
C ARG A 81 -3.61 -8.56 -6.05
N VAL A 82 -4.45 -9.44 -5.56
CA VAL A 82 -4.11 -10.30 -4.42
C VAL A 82 -3.16 -11.39 -4.90
N VAL A 83 -1.98 -11.44 -4.28
CA VAL A 83 -0.99 -12.49 -4.54
C VAL A 83 -1.29 -13.72 -3.69
N GLY A 84 -1.63 -13.50 -2.43
CA GLY A 84 -1.92 -14.57 -1.50
C GLY A 84 -2.06 -14.06 -0.07
N VAL A 85 -2.23 -14.99 0.86
CA VAL A 85 -2.32 -14.70 2.28
C VAL A 85 -1.09 -15.31 2.97
N ARG A 86 -0.38 -14.48 3.72
CA ARG A 86 0.77 -14.92 4.53
C ARG A 86 0.27 -15.21 5.94
N GLU A 87 0.09 -16.47 6.24
CA GLU A 87 -0.46 -16.90 7.52
C GLU A 87 0.51 -16.60 8.66
N ARG A 88 -0.03 -16.04 9.75
CA ARG A 88 0.71 -15.76 11.00
C ARG A 88 2.01 -14.99 10.77
N LEU A 89 2.00 -14.06 9.83
CA LEU A 89 3.19 -13.26 9.54
C LEU A 89 3.51 -12.27 10.65
N GLY A 90 2.48 -11.59 11.17
CA GLY A 90 2.63 -10.58 12.17
C GLY A 90 2.23 -11.07 13.56
N ARG A 91 3.00 -10.71 14.58
CA ARG A 91 2.66 -11.01 15.98
C ARG A 91 2.25 -9.73 16.69
N HIS A 92 1.02 -9.73 17.20
CA HIS A 92 0.46 -8.65 18.01
C HIS A 92 0.26 -9.10 19.44
N LEU A 93 -0.11 -8.18 20.34
CA LEU A 93 -0.34 -8.50 21.76
C LEU A 93 -1.44 -9.54 21.95
N ASP A 94 -2.45 -9.55 21.09
CA ASP A 94 -3.59 -10.46 21.14
C ASP A 94 -3.40 -11.72 20.29
N GLY A 95 -2.21 -11.94 19.74
CA GLY A 95 -1.88 -13.16 19.01
C GLY A 95 -1.33 -12.89 17.61
N TRP A 96 -1.39 -13.92 16.78
CA TRP A 96 -0.87 -13.88 15.44
C TRP A 96 -1.85 -13.25 14.45
N ARG A 97 -1.32 -12.59 13.42
CA ARG A 97 -2.10 -11.96 12.36
C ARG A 97 -1.67 -12.48 11.00
N ASP A 98 -2.67 -12.80 10.18
CA ASP A 98 -2.44 -13.06 8.77
C ASP A 98 -2.28 -11.72 8.03
N VAL A 99 -1.56 -11.75 6.92
CA VAL A 99 -1.37 -10.58 6.07
C VAL A 99 -1.69 -10.96 4.63
N VAL A 100 -2.60 -10.23 4.01
CA VAL A 100 -2.88 -10.35 2.58
C VAL A 100 -1.80 -9.59 1.84
N LEU A 101 -1.09 -10.27 0.94
CA LEU A 101 -0.09 -9.64 0.08
C LEU A 101 -0.74 -9.29 -1.25
N LEU A 102 -0.67 -8.00 -1.61
CA LEU A 102 -1.13 -7.49 -2.90
C LEU A 102 0.05 -6.89 -3.64
N GLU A 103 -0.04 -6.84 -4.95
CA GLU A 103 0.96 -6.15 -5.76
C GLU A 103 0.34 -5.50 -6.98
N ARG A 104 0.99 -4.43 -7.42
CA ARG A 104 0.70 -3.79 -8.69
C ARG A 104 1.98 -3.76 -9.52
N ARG A 105 1.95 -4.43 -10.66
CA ARG A 105 3.06 -4.39 -11.62
C ARG A 105 2.78 -3.27 -12.62
N SER A 106 3.71 -2.35 -12.76
CA SER A 106 3.53 -1.25 -13.72
C SER A 106 3.37 -1.78 -15.14
N PRO A 107 2.36 -1.34 -15.89
CA PRO A 107 2.22 -1.72 -17.31
C PRO A 107 3.17 -0.94 -18.23
N ARG A 108 3.87 0.07 -17.70
CA ARG A 108 4.75 0.94 -18.47
C ARG A 108 6.21 0.53 -18.46
N ILE A 109 6.60 -0.33 -17.54
CA ILE A 109 8.01 -0.71 -17.35
C ILE A 109 8.24 -2.19 -17.60
#